data_3dfcffb058b647c2bf50809679903e33
#
_entry.id   3dfcffb058b647c2bf50809679903e33
#
_cell.length_a   1.000
_cell.length_b   1.000
_cell.length_c   1.000
_cell.angle_alpha   90.00
_cell.angle_beta   90.00
_cell.angle_gamma   90.00
#
_symmetry.space_group_name_H-M   'P 1'
#
loop_
_entity.id
_entity.type
_entity.pdbx_description
1 polymer ?
#
loop_
_entity_poly.entity_id
_entity_poly.type
_entity_poly.pdbx_seq_one_letter_code
_entity_poly.pdbx_strand_id
1 'polypeptide(L)'
;MLLYSEKNQSFTTAHPCENVTVDGAQFRYILSGKTDGKTLVFLNGGMNTLGMWMDYVDGLSDVCRVLLFDYPQELRTNQELVVGMHAFFQKFGIKDPIFIGASDGGMVAQIYTQKYPDEVGGLILISTGGMDANTLKSLKRKYRFALLMLWYLKRCNYEKMKPKLIKLGMSHIRNESAEEVAYAQDMFDTIFRDYQQEKDVHISGLLADLMNQIPVTASDFAAVQGKILLILPNQDFFSGKMQEDLIKLMHDPKIVYVSGGHLSTVLKADDYVRTIRNFLSEMSE
;
A
#
# COMPACT_ATOMS: atom_id res chain seq x y z
N MET A 1 6.95 24.13 -4.25
CA MET A 1 6.36 22.80 -4.57
C MET A 1 4.88 22.97 -4.84
N LEU A 2 4.29 22.30 -5.87
CA LEU A 2 2.83 22.29 -6.06
C LEU A 2 2.16 21.61 -4.86
N LEU A 3 0.98 22.04 -4.48
CA LEU A 3 0.18 21.39 -3.44
C LEU A 3 -0.32 20.03 -3.92
N TYR A 4 -0.64 19.14 -2.97
CA TYR A 4 -1.20 17.82 -3.28
C TYR A 4 -2.50 17.91 -4.10
N SER A 5 -3.39 18.84 -3.73
CA SER A 5 -4.67 19.05 -4.43
C SER A 5 -4.48 19.42 -5.90
N GLU A 6 -3.49 20.26 -6.23
CA GLU A 6 -3.17 20.65 -7.60
C GLU A 6 -2.62 19.49 -8.41
N LYS A 7 -1.66 18.74 -7.84
CA LYS A 7 -1.11 17.52 -8.45
C LYS A 7 -2.20 16.46 -8.68
N ASN A 8 -3.03 16.21 -7.66
CA ASN A 8 -4.10 15.22 -7.73
C ASN A 8 -5.15 15.58 -8.79
N GLN A 9 -5.48 16.86 -8.96
CA GLN A 9 -6.38 17.31 -10.01
C GLN A 9 -5.79 17.06 -11.40
N SER A 10 -4.52 17.39 -11.60
CA SER A 10 -3.80 17.13 -12.86
C SER A 10 -3.73 15.64 -13.15
N PHE A 11 -3.37 14.83 -12.14
CA PHE A 11 -3.28 13.38 -12.24
C PHE A 11 -4.61 12.71 -12.59
N THR A 12 -5.69 13.08 -11.92
CA THR A 12 -7.03 12.51 -12.19
C THR A 12 -7.58 12.90 -13.56
N THR A 13 -7.13 14.03 -14.11
CA THR A 13 -7.47 14.47 -15.48
C THR A 13 -6.68 13.65 -16.51
N ALA A 14 -5.39 13.42 -16.28
CA ALA A 14 -4.52 12.66 -17.18
C ALA A 14 -4.78 11.15 -17.11
N HIS A 15 -5.17 10.64 -15.94
CA HIS A 15 -5.40 9.22 -15.66
C HIS A 15 -6.81 9.01 -15.11
N PRO A 16 -7.86 9.05 -15.96
CA PRO A 16 -9.23 8.83 -15.51
C PRO A 16 -9.40 7.40 -14.96
N CYS A 17 -10.11 7.28 -13.83
CA CYS A 17 -10.41 5.99 -13.28
C CYS A 17 -11.44 5.24 -14.13
N GLU A 18 -11.18 3.96 -14.35
CA GLU A 18 -12.12 3.02 -14.94
C GLU A 18 -12.76 2.12 -13.87
N ASN A 19 -13.86 1.46 -14.23
CA ASN A 19 -14.54 0.52 -13.34
C ASN A 19 -14.76 -0.80 -14.07
N VAL A 20 -14.59 -1.91 -13.35
CA VAL A 20 -14.89 -3.25 -13.87
C VAL A 20 -15.42 -4.13 -12.75
N THR A 21 -16.43 -4.93 -13.07
CA THR A 21 -16.92 -5.96 -12.14
C THR A 21 -16.25 -7.29 -12.45
N VAL A 22 -15.70 -7.91 -11.41
CA VAL A 22 -15.08 -9.24 -11.44
C VAL A 22 -15.63 -10.06 -10.28
N ASP A 23 -16.26 -11.18 -10.57
CA ASP A 23 -16.86 -12.09 -9.59
C ASP A 23 -17.75 -11.39 -8.55
N GLY A 24 -18.50 -10.36 -8.99
CA GLY A 24 -19.40 -9.58 -8.16
C GLY A 24 -18.76 -8.43 -7.38
N ALA A 25 -17.43 -8.31 -7.40
CA ALA A 25 -16.72 -7.19 -6.78
C ALA A 25 -16.43 -6.08 -7.81
N GLN A 26 -16.65 -4.82 -7.43
CA GLN A 26 -16.41 -3.67 -8.29
C GLN A 26 -15.04 -3.06 -8.04
N PHE A 27 -14.13 -3.25 -9.00
CA PHE A 27 -12.81 -2.64 -9.02
C PHE A 27 -12.87 -1.28 -9.72
N ARG A 28 -12.49 -0.22 -9.01
CA ARG A 28 -12.16 1.09 -9.57
C ARG A 28 -10.66 1.17 -9.72
N TYR A 29 -10.15 1.39 -10.93
CA TYR A 29 -8.73 1.25 -11.22
C TYR A 29 -8.21 2.30 -12.20
N ILE A 30 -6.88 2.43 -12.23
CA ILE A 30 -6.11 3.14 -13.26
C ILE A 30 -5.09 2.16 -13.82
N LEU A 31 -5.08 2.00 -15.14
CA LEU A 31 -4.08 1.22 -15.84
C LEU A 31 -3.34 2.16 -16.80
N SER A 32 -2.02 2.29 -16.60
CA SER A 32 -1.18 3.24 -17.33
C SER A 32 0.14 2.62 -17.75
N GLY A 33 0.88 3.32 -18.59
CA GLY A 33 2.25 2.94 -18.99
C GLY A 33 2.31 1.93 -20.11
N LYS A 34 3.45 1.22 -20.20
CA LYS A 34 3.74 0.29 -21.28
C LYS A 34 2.85 -0.96 -21.23
N THR A 35 2.34 -1.36 -22.38
CA THR A 35 1.48 -2.55 -22.50
C THR A 35 2.26 -3.88 -22.56
N ASP A 36 3.51 -3.83 -22.94
CA ASP A 36 4.41 -4.98 -23.20
C ASP A 36 5.51 -5.15 -22.13
N GLY A 37 5.45 -4.39 -21.05
CA GLY A 37 6.42 -4.41 -19.96
C GLY A 37 5.98 -5.26 -18.75
N LYS A 38 6.89 -5.33 -17.76
CA LYS A 38 6.55 -5.82 -16.41
C LYS A 38 5.39 -5.00 -15.86
N THR A 39 4.45 -5.65 -15.19
CA THR A 39 3.34 -4.94 -14.54
C THR A 39 3.65 -4.67 -13.07
N LEU A 40 3.66 -3.40 -12.70
CA LEU A 40 3.73 -2.95 -11.32
C LEU A 40 2.31 -2.82 -10.79
N VAL A 41 2.01 -3.49 -9.70
CA VAL A 41 0.70 -3.44 -9.04
C VAL A 41 0.86 -2.78 -7.69
N PHE A 42 0.21 -1.64 -7.51
CA PHE A 42 0.29 -0.85 -6.28
C PHE A 42 -0.81 -1.26 -5.31
N LEU A 43 -0.41 -1.61 -4.09
CA LEU A 43 -1.30 -2.02 -3.02
C LEU A 43 -1.36 -0.93 -1.95
N ASN A 44 -2.58 -0.43 -1.75
CA ASN A 44 -2.83 0.70 -0.88
C ASN A 44 -2.68 0.34 0.60
N GLY A 45 -2.19 1.31 1.38
CA GLY A 45 -2.28 1.28 2.84
C GLY A 45 -3.64 1.77 3.36
N GLY A 46 -3.69 2.11 4.64
CA GLY A 46 -4.90 2.40 5.41
C GLY A 46 -5.84 3.48 4.90
N MET A 47 -5.45 4.31 3.95
CA MET A 47 -6.36 5.29 3.32
C MET A 47 -6.99 4.79 2.03
N ASN A 48 -6.48 3.71 1.43
CA ASN A 48 -6.97 3.12 0.18
C ASN A 48 -7.32 4.18 -0.88
N THR A 49 -6.38 5.05 -1.23
CA THR A 49 -6.58 6.11 -2.22
C THR A 49 -5.52 6.08 -3.31
N LEU A 50 -5.98 6.14 -4.57
CA LEU A 50 -5.10 6.07 -5.75
C LEU A 50 -4.17 7.28 -5.86
N GLY A 51 -4.61 8.45 -5.39
CA GLY A 51 -3.83 9.68 -5.43
C GLY A 51 -2.53 9.66 -4.62
N MET A 52 -2.35 8.70 -3.71
CA MET A 52 -1.06 8.54 -3.02
C MET A 52 0.06 8.05 -3.94
N TRP A 53 -0.29 7.50 -5.09
CA TRP A 53 0.63 6.89 -6.04
C TRP A 53 0.87 7.71 -7.31
N MET A 54 0.33 8.96 -7.39
CA MET A 54 0.40 9.76 -8.61
C MET A 54 1.83 9.99 -9.11
N ASP A 55 2.76 10.37 -8.22
CA ASP A 55 4.17 10.59 -8.59
C ASP A 55 4.86 9.28 -9.04
N TYR A 56 4.41 8.13 -8.56
CA TYR A 56 4.91 6.82 -9.00
C TYR A 56 4.39 6.42 -10.37
N VAL A 57 3.12 6.73 -10.69
CA VAL A 57 2.60 6.52 -12.04
C VAL A 57 3.37 7.36 -13.04
N ASP A 58 3.53 8.66 -12.76
CA ASP A 58 4.27 9.57 -13.62
C ASP A 58 5.73 9.14 -13.79
N GLY A 59 6.37 8.66 -12.71
CA GLY A 59 7.77 8.28 -12.70
C GLY A 59 8.09 6.85 -13.17
N LEU A 60 7.10 5.98 -13.42
CA LEU A 60 7.33 4.57 -13.77
C LEU A 60 6.61 4.11 -15.04
N SER A 61 5.62 4.87 -15.51
CA SER A 61 4.82 4.50 -16.70
C SER A 61 5.63 4.49 -18.02
N ASP A 62 6.76 5.15 -18.07
CA ASP A 62 7.66 5.14 -19.21
C ASP A 62 8.46 3.82 -19.35
N VAL A 63 8.57 3.04 -18.27
CA VAL A 63 9.36 1.80 -18.23
C VAL A 63 8.52 0.55 -17.94
N CYS A 64 7.36 0.69 -17.28
CA CYS A 64 6.51 -0.42 -16.87
C CYS A 64 5.05 -0.16 -17.18
N ARG A 65 4.25 -1.23 -17.19
CA ARG A 65 2.80 -1.14 -17.04
C ARG A 65 2.48 -0.93 -15.55
N VAL A 66 1.61 0.02 -15.22
CA VAL A 66 1.29 0.39 -13.84
C VAL A 66 -0.21 0.18 -13.60
N LEU A 67 -0.55 -0.56 -12.57
CA LEU A 67 -1.92 -0.79 -12.13
C LEU A 67 -2.11 -0.27 -10.71
N LEU A 68 -3.04 0.67 -10.57
CA LEU A 68 -3.58 1.11 -9.28
C LEU A 68 -5.04 0.67 -9.19
N PHE A 69 -5.52 0.29 -8.02
CA PHE A 69 -6.95 0.02 -7.81
C PHE A 69 -7.36 0.26 -6.35
N ASP A 70 -8.61 0.65 -6.16
CA ASP A 70 -9.25 0.68 -4.84
C ASP A 70 -9.67 -0.75 -4.45
N TYR A 71 -9.51 -1.10 -3.17
CA TYR A 71 -10.00 -2.38 -2.65
C TYR A 71 -11.54 -2.38 -2.65
N PRO A 72 -12.18 -3.32 -3.39
CA PRO A 72 -13.63 -3.40 -3.47
C PRO A 72 -14.29 -3.62 -2.11
N GLN A 73 -15.36 -2.88 -1.82
CA GLN A 73 -16.06 -2.97 -0.53
C GLN A 73 -16.81 -4.30 -0.32
N GLU A 74 -17.06 -5.03 -1.40
CA GLU A 74 -17.64 -6.37 -1.39
C GLU A 74 -16.70 -7.41 -0.78
N LEU A 75 -15.38 -7.19 -0.90
CA LEU A 75 -14.33 -8.08 -0.40
C LEU A 75 -13.96 -7.66 1.04
N ARG A 76 -14.49 -8.38 2.02
CA ARG A 76 -14.49 -7.96 3.44
C ARG A 76 -13.37 -8.56 4.27
N THR A 77 -12.68 -9.55 3.75
CA THR A 77 -11.52 -10.20 4.38
C THR A 77 -10.32 -10.14 3.45
N ASN A 78 -9.11 -10.22 3.99
CA ASN A 78 -7.90 -10.24 3.18
C ASN A 78 -7.82 -11.48 2.28
N GLN A 79 -8.43 -12.60 2.67
CA GLN A 79 -8.51 -13.79 1.81
C GLN A 79 -9.45 -13.55 0.62
N GLU A 80 -10.62 -12.92 0.83
CA GLU A 80 -11.50 -12.51 -0.27
C GLU A 80 -10.81 -11.49 -1.17
N LEU A 81 -10.13 -10.50 -0.59
CA LEU A 81 -9.38 -9.49 -1.34
C LEU A 81 -8.33 -10.13 -2.26
N VAL A 82 -7.50 -11.03 -1.73
CA VAL A 82 -6.45 -11.70 -2.49
C VAL A 82 -7.03 -12.59 -3.61
N VAL A 83 -8.14 -13.29 -3.35
CA VAL A 83 -8.84 -14.07 -4.39
C VAL A 83 -9.44 -13.15 -5.46
N GLY A 84 -10.08 -12.07 -5.07
CA GLY A 84 -10.63 -11.08 -6.00
C GLY A 84 -9.55 -10.39 -6.84
N MET A 85 -8.39 -10.07 -6.23
CA MET A 85 -7.22 -9.55 -6.93
C MET A 85 -6.72 -10.54 -7.99
N HIS A 86 -6.61 -11.82 -7.64
CA HIS A 86 -6.19 -12.86 -8.58
C HIS A 86 -7.15 -12.93 -9.78
N ALA A 87 -8.45 -12.99 -9.55
CA ALA A 87 -9.45 -12.98 -10.63
C ALA A 87 -9.38 -11.69 -11.49
N PHE A 88 -9.15 -10.55 -10.85
CA PHE A 88 -8.95 -9.26 -11.53
C PHE A 88 -7.70 -9.29 -12.42
N PHE A 89 -6.58 -9.82 -11.95
CA PHE A 89 -5.35 -9.94 -12.75
C PHE A 89 -5.53 -10.90 -13.93
N GLN A 90 -6.18 -12.03 -13.71
CA GLN A 90 -6.50 -12.98 -14.79
C GLN A 90 -7.34 -12.32 -15.90
N LYS A 91 -8.35 -11.52 -15.54
CA LYS A 91 -9.20 -10.79 -16.51
C LYS A 91 -8.39 -9.83 -17.38
N PHE A 92 -7.35 -9.19 -16.83
CA PHE A 92 -6.49 -8.25 -17.57
C PHE A 92 -5.23 -8.89 -18.16
N GLY A 93 -5.09 -10.22 -18.07
CA GLY A 93 -3.92 -10.94 -18.57
C GLY A 93 -2.62 -10.54 -17.87
N ILE A 94 -2.69 -10.08 -16.63
CA ILE A 94 -1.54 -9.70 -15.83
C ILE A 94 -0.88 -10.98 -15.31
N LYS A 95 0.35 -11.20 -15.73
CA LYS A 95 1.19 -12.34 -15.31
C LYS A 95 2.39 -11.81 -14.55
N ASP A 96 2.82 -12.55 -13.55
CA ASP A 96 4.00 -12.24 -12.74
C ASP A 96 4.09 -10.76 -12.30
N PRO A 97 3.01 -10.21 -11.66
CA PRO A 97 3.04 -8.82 -11.21
C PRO A 97 4.15 -8.60 -10.19
N ILE A 98 4.79 -7.43 -10.27
CA ILE A 98 5.65 -6.94 -9.20
C ILE A 98 4.78 -6.09 -8.28
N PHE A 99 4.57 -6.54 -7.05
CA PHE A 99 3.80 -5.77 -6.09
C PHE A 99 4.62 -4.66 -5.46
N ILE A 100 4.05 -3.46 -5.41
CA ILE A 100 4.54 -2.33 -4.62
C ILE A 100 3.52 -2.09 -3.52
N GLY A 101 3.82 -2.55 -2.32
CA GLY A 101 2.91 -2.46 -1.18
C GLY A 101 3.45 -1.55 -0.09
N ALA A 102 2.68 -0.52 0.29
CA ALA A 102 3.00 0.35 1.41
C ALA A 102 2.12 0.05 2.62
N SER A 103 2.71 0.04 3.82
CA SER A 103 1.97 -0.20 5.07
C SER A 103 1.18 -1.51 4.99
N ASP A 104 -0.14 -1.45 5.17
CA ASP A 104 -1.04 -2.62 5.06
C ASP A 104 -0.99 -3.26 3.67
N GLY A 105 -0.79 -2.47 2.61
CA GLY A 105 -0.62 -2.98 1.26
C GLY A 105 0.58 -3.91 1.12
N GLY A 106 1.65 -3.66 1.89
CA GLY A 106 2.79 -4.58 1.97
C GLY A 106 2.44 -5.90 2.68
N MET A 107 1.51 -5.87 3.64
CA MET A 107 1.00 -7.08 4.28
C MET A 107 0.08 -7.87 3.34
N VAL A 108 -0.78 -7.17 2.57
CA VAL A 108 -1.62 -7.79 1.54
C VAL A 108 -0.76 -8.47 0.46
N ALA A 109 0.35 -7.84 0.03
CA ALA A 109 1.31 -8.44 -0.90
C ALA A 109 1.88 -9.76 -0.37
N GLN A 110 2.19 -9.82 0.93
CA GLN A 110 2.70 -11.04 1.57
C GLN A 110 1.65 -12.16 1.59
N ILE A 111 0.38 -11.82 1.90
CA ILE A 111 -0.73 -12.79 1.89
C ILE A 111 -0.98 -13.31 0.46
N TYR A 112 -0.90 -12.42 -0.55
CA TYR A 112 -1.03 -12.84 -1.96
C TYR A 112 0.10 -13.81 -2.34
N THR A 113 1.34 -13.48 -2.00
CA THR A 113 2.51 -14.32 -2.30
C THR A 113 2.41 -15.70 -1.62
N GLN A 114 1.95 -15.77 -0.36
CA GLN A 114 1.71 -17.04 0.31
C GLN A 114 0.69 -17.92 -0.43
N LYS A 115 -0.36 -17.28 -0.98
CA LYS A 115 -1.44 -18.02 -1.65
C LYS A 115 -1.12 -18.41 -3.09
N TYR A 116 -0.38 -17.56 -3.81
CA TYR A 116 -0.04 -17.71 -5.23
C TYR A 116 1.47 -17.49 -5.47
N PRO A 117 2.36 -18.28 -4.85
CA PRO A 117 3.80 -18.02 -4.85
C PRO A 117 4.43 -18.02 -6.25
N ASP A 118 3.93 -18.87 -7.15
CA ASP A 118 4.47 -19.01 -8.51
C ASP A 118 3.93 -17.94 -9.49
N GLU A 119 3.04 -17.07 -9.04
CA GLU A 119 2.42 -16.02 -9.86
C GLU A 119 2.92 -14.62 -9.51
N VAL A 120 3.98 -14.48 -8.71
CA VAL A 120 4.54 -13.19 -8.28
C VAL A 120 5.89 -12.95 -8.90
N GLY A 121 6.03 -11.88 -9.66
CA GLY A 121 7.29 -11.49 -10.32
C GLY A 121 8.30 -10.81 -9.40
N GLY A 122 7.87 -10.25 -8.27
CA GLY A 122 8.73 -9.59 -7.29
C GLY A 122 7.96 -8.80 -6.25
N LEU A 123 8.64 -8.37 -5.20
CA LEU A 123 8.05 -7.61 -4.09
C LEU A 123 8.87 -6.33 -3.83
N ILE A 124 8.18 -5.20 -3.74
CA ILE A 124 8.73 -3.93 -3.26
C ILE A 124 7.88 -3.52 -2.06
N LEU A 125 8.43 -3.68 -0.88
CA LEU A 125 7.73 -3.47 0.38
C LEU A 125 8.22 -2.17 1.03
N ILE A 126 7.28 -1.26 1.28
CA ILE A 126 7.56 0.09 1.74
C ILE A 126 6.87 0.33 3.09
N SER A 127 7.60 0.77 4.10
CA SER A 127 7.00 1.19 5.38
C SER A 127 5.99 0.17 5.93
N THR A 128 6.34 -1.11 5.95
CA THR A 128 5.45 -2.21 6.33
C THR A 128 6.10 -3.15 7.35
N GLY A 129 5.29 -3.98 7.97
CA GLY A 129 5.72 -5.08 8.84
C GLY A 129 5.63 -6.44 8.16
N GLY A 130 6.27 -7.45 8.77
CA GLY A 130 6.10 -8.85 8.37
C GLY A 130 4.73 -9.38 8.77
N MET A 131 4.28 -10.42 8.08
CA MET A 131 3.08 -11.20 8.45
C MET A 131 3.45 -12.51 9.18
N ASP A 132 4.67 -12.57 9.76
CA ASP A 132 5.12 -13.70 10.56
C ASP A 132 4.39 -13.81 11.91
N ALA A 133 4.50 -14.97 12.56
CA ALA A 133 3.82 -15.26 13.81
C ALA A 133 4.14 -14.28 14.95
N ASN A 134 5.37 -13.77 15.05
CA ASN A 134 5.78 -12.83 16.11
C ASN A 134 5.18 -11.46 15.88
N THR A 135 5.25 -10.97 14.64
CA THR A 135 4.64 -9.69 14.24
C THR A 135 3.14 -9.72 14.43
N LEU A 136 2.44 -10.77 13.97
CA LEU A 136 0.99 -10.93 14.16
C LEU A 136 0.61 -10.98 15.65
N LYS A 137 1.38 -11.67 16.48
CA LYS A 137 1.17 -11.68 17.94
C LYS A 137 1.33 -10.29 18.55
N SER A 138 2.32 -9.52 18.10
CA SER A 138 2.55 -8.14 18.55
C SER A 138 1.40 -7.22 18.13
N LEU A 139 0.96 -7.32 16.86
CA LEU A 139 -0.17 -6.57 16.34
C LEU A 139 -1.47 -6.90 17.07
N LYS A 140 -1.79 -8.18 17.32
CA LYS A 140 -2.95 -8.61 18.12
C LYS A 140 -2.97 -7.95 19.50
N ARG A 141 -1.81 -7.88 20.16
CA ARG A 141 -1.69 -7.23 21.46
C ARG A 141 -1.89 -5.71 21.37
N LYS A 142 -1.28 -5.07 20.37
CA LYS A 142 -1.34 -3.61 20.15
C LYS A 142 -2.75 -3.17 19.77
N TYR A 143 -3.40 -3.92 18.90
CA TYR A 143 -4.73 -3.61 18.35
C TYR A 143 -5.86 -4.44 18.96
N ARG A 144 -5.69 -4.91 20.20
CA ARG A 144 -6.71 -5.73 20.92
C ARG A 144 -8.10 -5.10 20.98
N PHE A 145 -8.21 -3.79 20.80
CA PHE A 145 -9.47 -3.06 20.76
C PHE A 145 -9.92 -2.70 19.32
N ALA A 146 -9.29 -3.26 18.30
CA ALA A 146 -9.62 -2.93 16.90
C ALA A 146 -11.11 -3.16 16.58
N LEU A 147 -11.70 -4.25 17.06
CA LEU A 147 -13.13 -4.52 16.85
C LEU A 147 -14.04 -3.51 17.58
N LEU A 148 -13.64 -3.03 18.76
CA LEU A 148 -14.38 -1.98 19.47
C LEU A 148 -14.26 -0.65 18.72
N MET A 149 -13.07 -0.32 18.21
CA MET A 149 -12.86 0.87 17.38
C MET A 149 -13.67 0.80 16.08
N LEU A 150 -13.71 -0.35 15.42
CA LEU A 150 -14.53 -0.57 14.23
C LEU A 150 -16.03 -0.43 14.54
N TRP A 151 -16.49 -0.98 15.69
CA TRP A 151 -17.86 -0.80 16.14
C TRP A 151 -18.21 0.67 16.38
N TYR A 152 -17.29 1.42 16.99
CA TYR A 152 -17.45 2.86 17.20
C TYR A 152 -17.45 3.63 15.88
N LEU A 153 -16.53 3.32 14.96
CA LEU A 153 -16.43 3.95 13.66
C LEU A 153 -17.72 3.81 12.84
N LYS A 154 -18.37 2.64 12.90
CA LYS A 154 -19.68 2.39 12.26
C LYS A 154 -20.83 3.25 12.78
N ARG A 155 -20.71 3.85 13.97
CA ARG A 155 -21.80 4.55 14.68
C ARG A 155 -21.51 6.01 14.99
N CYS A 156 -20.28 6.44 14.87
CA CYS A 156 -19.91 7.83 15.17
C CYS A 156 -20.44 8.80 14.10
N ASN A 157 -20.52 10.07 14.47
CA ASN A 157 -20.68 11.13 13.47
C ASN A 157 -19.34 11.31 12.75
N TYR A 158 -19.25 10.79 11.53
CA TYR A 158 -18.02 10.71 10.77
C TYR A 158 -17.46 12.09 10.42
N GLU A 159 -18.31 13.08 10.10
CA GLU A 159 -17.86 14.45 9.83
C GLU A 159 -17.14 15.09 11.02
N LYS A 160 -17.57 14.76 12.26
CA LYS A 160 -16.87 15.17 13.48
C LYS A 160 -15.60 14.35 13.75
N MET A 161 -15.47 13.21 13.11
CA MET A 161 -14.30 12.33 13.24
C MET A 161 -13.17 12.72 12.28
N LYS A 162 -13.48 13.17 11.06
CA LYS A 162 -12.51 13.56 10.04
C LYS A 162 -11.39 14.48 10.58
N PRO A 163 -11.66 15.60 11.28
CA PRO A 163 -10.59 16.44 11.82
C PRO A 163 -9.66 15.72 12.81
N LYS A 164 -10.19 14.72 13.55
CA LYS A 164 -9.39 13.93 14.50
C LYS A 164 -8.48 12.96 13.75
N LEU A 165 -8.98 12.36 12.67
CA LEU A 165 -8.20 11.48 11.81
C LEU A 165 -7.09 12.26 11.09
N ILE A 166 -7.38 13.44 10.56
CA ILE A 166 -6.38 14.36 9.99
C ILE A 166 -5.31 14.69 11.04
N LYS A 167 -5.73 15.12 12.23
CA LYS A 167 -4.79 15.41 13.32
C LYS A 167 -3.93 14.21 13.70
N LEU A 168 -4.49 13.01 13.71
CA LEU A 168 -3.75 11.77 13.95
C LEU A 168 -2.73 11.53 12.83
N GLY A 169 -3.13 11.62 11.56
CA GLY A 169 -2.23 11.52 10.41
C GLY A 169 -1.09 12.53 10.47
N MET A 170 -1.39 13.81 10.73
CA MET A 170 -0.40 14.87 10.88
C MET A 170 0.55 14.64 12.06
N SER A 171 0.13 13.92 13.11
CA SER A 171 1.01 13.61 14.24
C SER A 171 2.15 12.64 13.91
N HIS A 172 2.07 11.96 12.78
CA HIS A 172 3.14 11.09 12.25
C HIS A 172 4.17 11.84 11.41
N ILE A 173 3.92 13.13 11.10
CA ILE A 173 4.84 14.00 10.39
C ILE A 173 5.73 14.68 11.44
N ARG A 174 6.98 14.28 11.48
CA ARG A 174 7.96 14.81 12.42
C ARG A 174 9.27 15.08 11.71
N ASN A 175 9.88 16.22 12.02
CA ASN A 175 11.17 16.63 11.46
C ASN A 175 11.17 16.85 9.93
N GLU A 176 10.00 17.08 9.35
CA GLU A 176 9.86 17.44 7.94
C GLU A 176 9.90 18.98 7.77
N SER A 177 10.23 19.44 6.55
CA SER A 177 10.24 20.89 6.25
C SER A 177 8.84 21.50 6.34
N ALA A 178 8.77 22.82 6.44
CA ALA A 178 7.50 23.54 6.44
C ALA A 178 6.68 23.30 5.15
N GLU A 179 7.36 23.11 4.02
CA GLU A 179 6.73 22.81 2.72
C GLU A 179 6.12 21.39 2.73
N GLU A 180 6.86 20.40 3.24
CA GLU A 180 6.36 19.01 3.38
C GLU A 180 5.16 18.94 4.34
N VAL A 181 5.20 19.67 5.44
CA VAL A 181 4.07 19.77 6.38
C VAL A 181 2.85 20.40 5.71
N ALA A 182 3.02 21.48 4.94
CA ALA A 182 1.92 22.13 4.20
C ALA A 182 1.34 21.20 3.13
N TYR A 183 2.19 20.49 2.40
CA TYR A 183 1.78 19.49 1.40
C TYR A 183 0.96 18.35 2.04
N ALA A 184 1.42 17.84 3.18
CA ALA A 184 0.72 16.78 3.89
C ALA A 184 -0.63 17.26 4.46
N GLN A 185 -0.72 18.49 4.96
CA GLN A 185 -2.00 19.04 5.41
C GLN A 185 -2.99 19.14 4.24
N ASP A 186 -2.57 19.69 3.10
CA ASP A 186 -3.39 19.79 1.89
C ASP A 186 -3.80 18.40 1.36
N MET A 187 -2.90 17.42 1.46
CA MET A 187 -3.20 16.01 1.12
C MET A 187 -4.34 15.46 1.99
N PHE A 188 -4.23 15.58 3.30
CA PHE A 188 -5.27 15.09 4.21
C PHE A 188 -6.58 15.82 4.01
N ASP A 189 -6.57 17.15 3.88
CA ASP A 189 -7.76 17.97 3.65
C ASP A 189 -8.44 17.58 2.33
N THR A 190 -7.66 17.33 1.28
CA THR A 190 -8.16 16.89 -0.04
C THR A 190 -8.76 15.50 0.03
N ILE A 191 -8.07 14.53 0.63
CA ILE A 191 -8.56 13.15 0.75
C ILE A 191 -9.82 13.11 1.61
N PHE A 192 -9.80 13.71 2.81
CA PHE A 192 -10.93 13.62 3.75
C PHE A 192 -12.14 14.48 3.38
N ARG A 193 -12.00 15.41 2.43
CA ARG A 193 -13.15 16.17 1.90
C ARG A 193 -14.25 15.24 1.42
N ASP A 194 -13.91 14.26 0.60
CA ASP A 194 -14.87 13.35 -0.05
C ASP A 194 -14.79 11.91 0.50
N TYR A 195 -13.97 11.67 1.53
CA TYR A 195 -13.79 10.34 2.10
C TYR A 195 -15.03 9.89 2.84
N GLN A 196 -15.56 8.74 2.46
CA GLN A 196 -16.81 8.19 3.01
C GLN A 196 -16.55 7.29 4.21
N GLN A 197 -17.47 7.31 5.17
CA GLN A 197 -17.40 6.46 6.38
C GLN A 197 -17.33 4.98 6.03
N GLU A 198 -18.09 4.54 5.03
CA GLU A 198 -18.15 3.15 4.56
C GLU A 198 -16.78 2.67 4.09
N LYS A 199 -16.04 3.51 3.38
CA LYS A 199 -14.68 3.21 2.92
C LYS A 199 -13.72 3.04 4.11
N ASP A 200 -13.77 3.94 5.09
CA ASP A 200 -12.94 3.86 6.30
C ASP A 200 -13.29 2.62 7.15
N VAL A 201 -14.59 2.32 7.29
CA VAL A 201 -15.08 1.10 7.95
C VAL A 201 -14.57 -0.16 7.25
N HIS A 202 -14.61 -0.19 5.92
CA HIS A 202 -14.13 -1.33 5.12
C HIS A 202 -12.62 -1.54 5.33
N ILE A 203 -11.81 -0.51 5.16
CA ILE A 203 -10.35 -0.60 5.33
C ILE A 203 -9.98 -0.95 6.77
N SER A 204 -10.63 -0.34 7.77
CA SER A 204 -10.44 -0.72 9.17
C SER A 204 -10.84 -2.17 9.46
N GLY A 205 -11.81 -2.70 8.71
CA GLY A 205 -12.21 -4.11 8.76
C GLY A 205 -11.11 -5.03 8.21
N LEU A 206 -10.53 -4.70 7.04
CA LEU A 206 -9.40 -5.44 6.47
C LEU A 206 -8.17 -5.40 7.39
N LEU A 207 -7.87 -4.25 8.00
CA LEU A 207 -6.81 -4.11 9.01
C LEU A 207 -7.04 -5.03 10.22
N ALA A 208 -8.27 -5.07 10.73
CA ALA A 208 -8.60 -5.97 11.84
C ALA A 208 -8.47 -7.44 11.42
N ASP A 209 -8.81 -7.77 10.17
CA ASP A 209 -8.72 -9.13 9.63
C ASP A 209 -7.27 -9.58 9.38
N LEU A 210 -6.30 -8.66 9.14
CA LEU A 210 -4.87 -9.01 9.04
C LEU A 210 -4.40 -9.83 10.25
N MET A 211 -4.89 -9.52 11.42
CA MET A 211 -4.52 -10.22 12.66
C MET A 211 -5.03 -11.66 12.72
N ASN A 212 -5.97 -12.04 11.86
CA ASN A 212 -6.55 -13.38 11.81
C ASN A 212 -5.96 -14.24 10.68
N GLN A 213 -5.03 -13.68 9.91
CA GLN A 213 -4.39 -14.41 8.82
C GLN A 213 -3.45 -15.51 9.35
N ILE A 214 -3.21 -16.49 8.50
CA ILE A 214 -2.19 -17.53 8.74
C ILE A 214 -0.83 -16.83 8.64
N PRO A 215 0.06 -17.01 9.63
CA PRO A 215 1.39 -16.43 9.55
C PRO A 215 2.14 -16.92 8.32
N VAL A 216 2.81 -16.00 7.63
CA VAL A 216 3.73 -16.35 6.54
C VAL A 216 5.08 -16.82 7.10
N THR A 217 5.78 -17.59 6.32
CA THR A 217 7.12 -18.11 6.60
C THR A 217 8.08 -17.77 5.47
N ALA A 218 9.38 -17.86 5.68
CA ALA A 218 10.37 -17.55 4.65
C ALA A 218 10.22 -18.46 3.40
N SER A 219 9.72 -19.69 3.56
CA SER A 219 9.46 -20.58 2.42
C SER A 219 8.38 -20.08 1.48
N ASP A 220 7.44 -19.26 1.95
CA ASP A 220 6.38 -18.69 1.10
C ASP A 220 6.93 -17.68 0.07
N PHE A 221 8.16 -17.19 0.28
CA PHE A 221 8.83 -16.22 -0.59
C PHE A 221 9.94 -16.84 -1.46
N ALA A 222 10.09 -18.17 -1.46
CA ALA A 222 11.17 -18.86 -2.20
C ALA A 222 11.15 -18.53 -3.71
N ALA A 223 9.98 -18.46 -4.32
CA ALA A 223 9.83 -18.16 -5.76
C ALA A 223 10.24 -16.73 -6.15
N VAL A 224 10.24 -15.79 -5.19
CA VAL A 224 10.63 -14.40 -5.38
C VAL A 224 11.97 -14.05 -4.75
N GLN A 225 12.75 -15.03 -4.31
CA GLN A 225 14.09 -14.81 -3.77
C GLN A 225 14.97 -14.06 -4.79
N GLY A 226 15.73 -13.06 -4.32
CA GLY A 226 16.51 -12.15 -5.18
C GLY A 226 15.67 -11.09 -5.92
N LYS A 227 14.34 -11.10 -5.77
CA LYS A 227 13.41 -10.14 -6.39
C LYS A 227 12.63 -9.36 -5.33
N ILE A 228 13.21 -9.15 -4.16
CA ILE A 228 12.58 -8.44 -3.03
C ILE A 228 13.39 -7.18 -2.71
N LEU A 229 12.71 -6.04 -2.71
CA LEU A 229 13.22 -4.75 -2.26
C LEU A 229 12.45 -4.31 -1.01
N LEU A 230 13.16 -3.99 0.05
CA LEU A 230 12.62 -3.32 1.23
C LEU A 230 13.05 -1.85 1.22
N ILE A 231 12.11 -0.92 1.26
CA ILE A 231 12.39 0.51 1.45
C ILE A 231 11.89 0.91 2.84
N LEU A 232 12.84 1.17 3.72
CA LEU A 232 12.60 1.27 5.16
C LEU A 232 12.91 2.70 5.66
N PRO A 233 11.87 3.50 6.00
CA PRO A 233 12.09 4.79 6.64
C PRO A 233 12.68 4.62 8.04
N ASN A 234 13.61 5.52 8.40
CA ASN A 234 14.33 5.42 9.66
C ASN A 234 13.54 5.95 10.89
N GLN A 235 12.40 6.61 10.67
CA GLN A 235 11.54 7.17 11.73
C GLN A 235 10.10 6.63 11.65
N ASP A 236 9.93 5.43 11.10
CA ASP A 236 8.63 4.77 10.96
C ASP A 236 8.19 4.08 12.26
N PHE A 237 6.88 3.92 12.43
CA PHE A 237 6.33 3.14 13.55
C PHE A 237 6.52 1.62 13.37
N PHE A 238 6.87 1.14 12.18
CA PHE A 238 7.33 -0.23 11.91
C PHE A 238 8.81 -0.43 12.20
N SER A 239 9.54 0.59 12.70
CA SER A 239 10.99 0.52 12.98
C SER A 239 11.37 -0.49 14.09
N GLY A 240 12.67 -0.73 14.23
CA GLY A 240 13.23 -1.61 15.25
C GLY A 240 12.92 -3.08 14.98
N LYS A 241 12.44 -3.79 16.00
CA LYS A 241 12.23 -5.23 15.92
C LYS A 241 11.31 -5.68 14.77
N MET A 242 10.31 -4.89 14.40
CA MET A 242 9.40 -5.25 13.30
C MET A 242 10.13 -5.22 11.95
N GLN A 243 11.04 -4.27 11.73
CA GLN A 243 11.90 -4.24 10.53
C GLN A 243 12.88 -5.42 10.55
N GLU A 244 13.51 -5.72 11.68
CA GLU A 244 14.41 -6.87 11.79
C GLU A 244 13.71 -8.21 11.48
N ASP A 245 12.48 -8.38 11.99
CA ASP A 245 11.69 -9.58 11.75
C ASP A 245 11.27 -9.65 10.25
N LEU A 246 10.91 -8.53 9.62
CA LEU A 246 10.62 -8.46 8.19
C LEU A 246 11.85 -8.81 7.33
N ILE A 247 13.03 -8.26 7.66
CA ILE A 247 14.28 -8.55 6.94
C ILE A 247 14.60 -10.05 7.00
N LYS A 248 14.49 -10.66 8.20
CA LYS A 248 14.71 -12.09 8.38
C LYS A 248 13.71 -12.94 7.61
N LEU A 249 12.45 -12.51 7.59
CA LEU A 249 11.37 -13.19 6.88
C LEU A 249 11.61 -13.25 5.37
N MET A 250 12.10 -12.14 4.79
CA MET A 250 12.31 -12.00 3.34
C MET A 250 13.59 -12.68 2.82
N HIS A 251 14.43 -13.21 3.69
CA HIS A 251 15.62 -14.00 3.35
C HIS A 251 16.50 -13.36 2.25
N ASP A 252 17.39 -12.46 2.67
CA ASP A 252 18.33 -11.72 1.82
C ASP A 252 17.67 -10.76 0.81
N PRO A 253 16.79 -9.86 1.28
CA PRO A 253 16.22 -8.82 0.42
C PRO A 253 17.25 -7.72 0.14
N LYS A 254 17.10 -7.02 -1.00
CA LYS A 254 17.75 -5.72 -1.17
C LYS A 254 17.12 -4.72 -0.20
N ILE A 255 17.93 -3.98 0.56
CA ILE A 255 17.44 -3.03 1.55
C ILE A 255 17.93 -1.63 1.21
N VAL A 256 17.00 -0.67 1.23
CA VAL A 256 17.30 0.76 1.12
C VAL A 256 16.66 1.49 2.29
N TYR A 257 17.49 2.19 3.06
CA TYR A 257 17.01 3.06 4.13
C TYR A 257 16.79 4.47 3.58
N VAL A 258 15.64 5.05 3.93
CA VAL A 258 15.29 6.42 3.55
C VAL A 258 15.07 7.28 4.80
N SER A 259 15.33 8.58 4.67
CA SER A 259 15.07 9.52 5.76
C SER A 259 13.58 9.88 5.81
N GLY A 260 13.02 9.96 7.02
CA GLY A 260 11.64 10.38 7.24
C GLY A 260 10.80 9.33 7.96
N GLY A 261 9.52 9.67 8.12
CA GLY A 261 8.50 8.84 8.78
C GLY A 261 7.64 8.05 7.80
N HIS A 262 6.50 7.58 8.30
CA HIS A 262 5.56 6.75 7.54
C HIS A 262 5.04 7.39 6.25
N LEU A 263 4.90 8.72 6.23
CA LEU A 263 4.42 9.47 5.07
C LEU A 263 5.53 9.88 4.09
N SER A 264 6.79 9.52 4.34
CA SER A 264 7.89 9.79 3.40
C SER A 264 7.66 9.17 2.03
N THR A 265 6.87 8.10 1.93
CA THR A 265 6.40 7.50 0.68
C THR A 265 5.73 8.52 -0.25
N VAL A 266 5.00 9.48 0.32
CA VAL A 266 4.32 10.54 -0.45
C VAL A 266 5.17 11.81 -0.47
N LEU A 267 5.77 12.19 0.65
CA LEU A 267 6.51 13.45 0.78
C LEU A 267 7.83 13.46 0.02
N LYS A 268 8.41 12.29 -0.21
CA LYS A 268 9.71 12.09 -0.88
C LYS A 268 9.60 11.11 -2.04
N ALA A 269 8.46 11.14 -2.74
CA ALA A 269 8.14 10.16 -3.80
C ALA A 269 9.23 10.02 -4.85
N ASP A 270 9.94 11.10 -5.22
CA ASP A 270 11.03 11.07 -6.19
C ASP A 270 12.19 10.14 -5.78
N ASP A 271 12.53 10.10 -4.49
CA ASP A 271 13.58 9.21 -3.97
C ASP A 271 13.15 7.75 -4.05
N TYR A 272 11.88 7.48 -3.77
CA TYR A 272 11.30 6.14 -3.86
C TYR A 272 11.20 5.68 -5.32
N VAL A 273 10.72 6.52 -6.22
CA VAL A 273 10.65 6.24 -7.67
C VAL A 273 12.04 5.92 -8.21
N ARG A 274 13.04 6.75 -7.90
CA ARG A 274 14.44 6.50 -8.31
C ARG A 274 14.96 5.15 -7.79
N THR A 275 14.68 4.83 -6.53
CA THR A 275 15.08 3.56 -5.91
C THR A 275 14.42 2.37 -6.60
N ILE A 276 13.13 2.49 -6.90
CA ILE A 276 12.37 1.44 -7.60
C ILE A 276 12.90 1.26 -9.02
N ARG A 277 13.14 2.34 -9.77
CA ARG A 277 13.71 2.26 -11.14
C ARG A 277 15.04 1.52 -11.16
N ASN A 278 15.94 1.84 -10.21
CA ASN A 278 17.23 1.16 -10.10
C ASN A 278 17.07 -0.34 -9.83
N PHE A 279 16.17 -0.70 -8.91
CA PHE A 279 15.90 -2.11 -8.61
C PHE A 279 15.30 -2.85 -9.81
N LEU A 280 14.37 -2.25 -10.54
CA LEU A 280 13.77 -2.85 -11.73
C LEU A 280 14.79 -3.06 -12.87
N SER A 281 15.76 -2.17 -13.02
CA SER A 281 16.84 -2.35 -14.01
C SER A 281 17.73 -3.54 -13.66
N GLU A 282 18.11 -3.69 -12.38
CA GLU A 282 18.90 -4.83 -11.90
C GLU A 282 18.17 -6.18 -12.07
N MET A 283 16.84 -6.21 -11.88
CA MET A 283 16.02 -7.41 -12.13
C MET A 283 15.91 -7.80 -13.60
N SER A 284 16.41 -6.99 -14.52
CA SER A 284 16.28 -7.20 -15.97
C SER A 284 17.60 -7.67 -16.61
N GLU A 285 18.70 -7.61 -15.85
CA GLU A 285 20.02 -8.15 -16.15
C GLU A 285 20.11 -9.63 -15.75
#